data_71130062f39a72d282e1b55b15e1976e
#
_entry.id   71130062f39a72d282e1b55b15e1976e
#
_cell.length_a   1.000
_cell.length_b   1.000
_cell.length_c   1.000
_cell.angle_alpha   90.00
_cell.angle_beta   90.00
_cell.angle_gamma   90.00
#
_symmetry.space_group_name_H-M   'P 1'
#
loop_
_entity.id
_entity.type
_entity.pdbx_description
1 polymer ?
#
loop_
_entity_poly.entity_id
_entity_poly.type
_entity_poly.pdbx_seq_one_letter_code
_entity_poly.pdbx_strand_id
1 'polypeptide(L)' 'MPKKLKRKLKKQAKKKGLSKKRAAAYIYGTLRKTGWKPKK' A
#
# COMPACT_ATOMS: atom_id res chain seq x y z
N MET A 1 -8.94 -6.85 -1.28
CA MET A 1 -7.82 -6.01 -1.75
C MET A 1 -7.40 -6.43 -3.14
N PRO A 2 -7.44 -5.53 -4.10
CA PRO A 2 -7.02 -5.87 -5.47
C PRO A 2 -5.53 -6.15 -5.53
N LYS A 3 -5.18 -7.29 -6.06
CA LYS A 3 -3.78 -7.67 -6.16
C LYS A 3 -2.98 -6.70 -7.03
N LYS A 4 -3.59 -6.23 -8.10
CA LYS A 4 -2.93 -5.30 -9.01
C LYS A 4 -2.59 -3.98 -8.31
N LEU A 5 -3.54 -3.46 -7.56
CA LEU A 5 -3.32 -2.21 -6.83
C LEU A 5 -2.24 -2.38 -5.76
N LYS A 6 -2.29 -3.49 -5.04
CA LYS A 6 -1.29 -3.78 -4.03
C LYS A 6 0.11 -3.83 -4.63
N ARG A 7 0.26 -4.50 -5.75
CA ARG A 7 1.56 -4.59 -6.43
C ARG A 7 2.05 -3.24 -6.87
N LYS A 8 1.17 -2.44 -7.42
CA LYS A 8 1.52 -1.10 -7.86
C LYS A 8 2.04 -0.25 -6.70
N LEU A 9 1.30 -0.27 -5.61
CA LEU A 9 1.68 0.51 -4.44
C LEU A 9 2.98 0.00 -3.84
N LYS A 10 3.17 -1.30 -3.83
CA LYS A 10 4.41 -1.88 -3.34
C LYS A 10 5.60 -1.43 -4.17
N LYS A 11 5.45 -1.39 -5.48
CA LYS A 11 6.50 -0.91 -6.36
C LYS A 11 6.82 0.55 -6.10
N GLN A 12 5.80 1.35 -5.94
CA GLN A 12 5.99 2.77 -5.69
C GLN A 12 6.68 3.01 -4.35
N ALA A 13 6.28 2.27 -3.34
CA ALA A 13 6.91 2.39 -2.03
C ALA A 13 8.39 2.02 -2.12
N LYS A 14 8.71 1.00 -2.89
CA LYS A 14 10.09 0.59 -3.09
C LYS A 14 10.88 1.66 -3.80
N LYS A 15 10.29 2.27 -4.80
CA LYS A 15 10.92 3.35 -5.55
C LYS A 15 11.23 4.54 -4.67
N LYS A 16 10.36 4.80 -3.70
CA LYS A 16 10.55 5.90 -2.78
C LYS A 16 11.57 5.59 -1.68
N GLY A 17 12.04 4.36 -1.63
CA GLY A 17 13.02 3.97 -0.65
C GLY A 17 12.45 3.82 0.75
N LEU A 18 11.17 3.52 0.85
CA LEU A 18 10.52 3.35 2.15
C LEU A 18 10.90 2.02 2.77
N SER A 19 11.07 2.03 4.09
CA SER A 19 11.29 0.78 4.81
C SER A 19 10.03 -0.07 4.80
N LYS A 20 10.17 -1.32 5.22
CA LYS A 20 9.02 -2.23 5.23
C LYS A 20 7.83 -1.67 6.00
N LYS A 21 8.10 -1.11 7.17
CA LYS A 21 7.05 -0.52 7.98
C LYS A 21 6.40 0.66 7.29
N ARG A 22 7.21 1.53 6.75
CA ARG A 22 6.69 2.72 6.06
C ARG A 22 5.99 2.35 4.77
N ALA A 23 6.54 1.36 4.06
CA ALA A 23 5.91 0.89 2.84
C ALA A 23 4.52 0.34 3.12
N ALA A 24 4.38 -0.43 4.19
CA ALA A 24 3.09 -0.96 4.58
C ALA A 24 2.11 0.16 4.91
N ALA A 25 2.56 1.14 5.68
CA ALA A 25 1.72 2.28 6.01
C ALA A 25 1.30 3.05 4.78
N TYR A 26 2.22 3.24 3.86
CA TYR A 26 1.92 3.92 2.60
C TYR A 26 0.86 3.17 1.80
N ILE A 27 1.02 1.86 1.69
CA ILE A 27 0.09 1.03 0.94
C ILE A 27 -1.29 1.07 1.58
N TYR A 28 -1.37 0.83 2.88
CA TYR A 28 -2.65 0.83 3.57
C TYR A 28 -3.31 2.20 3.55
N GLY A 29 -2.52 3.24 3.73
CA GLY A 29 -3.05 4.60 3.67
C GLY A 29 -3.68 4.91 2.33
N THR A 30 -3.02 4.51 1.26
CA THR A 30 -3.54 4.73 -0.08
C THR A 30 -4.79 3.90 -0.32
N LEU A 31 -4.77 2.65 0.11
CA LEU A 31 -5.93 1.78 -0.06
C LEU A 31 -7.14 2.31 0.68
N ARG A 32 -6.94 2.83 1.87
CA ARG A 32 -8.03 3.40 2.66
C ARG A 32 -8.64 4.60 1.95
N LYS A 33 -7.84 5.36 1.26
CA LYS A 33 -8.33 6.49 0.49
C LYS A 33 -9.26 6.05 -0.63
N THR A 34 -9.02 4.87 -1.18
CA THR A 34 -9.88 4.33 -2.24
C THR A 34 -11.14 3.67 -1.69
N GLY A 35 -11.29 3.64 -0.38
CA GLY A 35 -12.46 3.04 0.26
C GLY A 35 -12.23 1.63 0.75
N TRP A 36 -11.06 1.07 0.56
CA TRP A 36 -10.76 -0.26 1.05
C TRP A 36 -10.56 -0.26 2.56
N LYS A 37 -11.14 -1.25 3.21
CA LYS A 37 -10.97 -1.41 4.66
C LYS A 37 -10.29 -2.74 4.94
N PRO A 38 -9.25 -2.74 5.79
CA PRO A 38 -8.62 -4.00 6.14
C PRO A 38 -9.57 -4.87 6.93
N LYS A 39 -9.61 -6.11 6.55
CA LYS A 39 -10.40 -7.08 7.29
C LYS A 39 -9.62 -7.49 8.51
N LYS A 40 -10.29 -7.48 9.62
CA LYS A 40 -9.64 -7.84 10.85
C LYS A 40 -9.82 -9.28 11.20
#